data_6113d5508c9e9b763868f4f5ebcc2f8f
#
_entry.id   6113d5508c9e9b763868f4f5ebcc2f8f
#
_cell.length_a   1.000
_cell.length_b   1.000
_cell.length_c   1.000
_cell.angle_alpha   90.00
_cell.angle_beta   90.00
_cell.angle_gamma   90.00
#
_symmetry.space_group_name_H-M   'P 1'
#
loop_
_entity.id
_entity.type
_entity.pdbx_description
1 polymer ?
#
loop_
_entity_poly.entity_id
_entity_poly.type
_entity_poly.pdbx_seq_one_letter_code
_entity_poly.pdbx_strand_id
1 'polypeptide(L)'
;MTTESLTLSEPGDDSPARYEALTRIRLEDPDAVLRAARARRPHPGPVCGRQNFIIAADHPARGALAVKDDVHAMADRRSLLDRLRIALANPMVDGVLASPDVLDDLLLIGALEGKLLFGSMNRGGLPGLVNEIDDRFTGHTAEALAEIGADGGKMLTRIAFDSEHTTAALEATARAVDSLHERRMIAMVEPFLSTARGERVTNVLTTEAVIQSVAIAQGLGARSARTWMKLPVVEEMERVMAATTLPTVLLGGDPSSSTDEALESWRSALRLPGVQGLTVGRTLLYPDDGDVASAVETAASLLTHTTQETR
;
A
#
# COMPACT_ATOMS: atom_id res chain seq x y z
N MET A 1 -11.56 21.88 34.46
CA MET A 1 -12.01 20.55 34.02
C MET A 1 -10.79 19.86 33.47
N THR A 2 -10.27 18.89 34.19
CA THR A 2 -9.10 18.09 33.82
C THR A 2 -9.52 17.22 32.65
N THR A 3 -8.96 17.48 31.48
CA THR A 3 -9.01 16.61 30.32
C THR A 3 -8.30 15.30 30.71
N GLU A 4 -9.05 14.31 31.17
CA GLU A 4 -8.55 12.93 31.13
C GLU A 4 -8.20 12.63 29.67
N SER A 5 -6.89 12.47 29.41
CA SER A 5 -6.40 11.96 28.15
C SER A 5 -7.11 10.62 27.90
N LEU A 6 -7.93 10.55 26.86
CA LEU A 6 -8.53 9.30 26.38
C LEU A 6 -7.38 8.44 25.84
N THR A 7 -6.64 7.82 26.75
CA THR A 7 -5.70 6.77 26.41
C THR A 7 -6.53 5.56 25.99
N LEU A 8 -6.43 5.21 24.71
CA LEU A 8 -6.81 3.87 24.27
C LEU A 8 -6.04 2.87 25.15
N SER A 9 -6.74 1.89 25.68
CA SER A 9 -6.23 0.81 26.51
C SER A 9 -4.88 0.28 26.02
N GLU A 10 -4.10 -0.26 26.94
CA GLU A 10 -2.73 -0.73 26.73
C GLU A 10 -2.54 -1.59 25.47
N PRO A 11 -1.33 -1.63 24.88
CA PRO A 11 -1.01 -2.55 23.78
C PRO A 11 -1.36 -3.98 24.20
N GLY A 12 -2.35 -4.60 23.52
CA GLY A 12 -2.81 -5.96 23.85
C GLY A 12 -4.29 -6.08 24.26
N ASP A 13 -5.01 -4.97 24.42
CA ASP A 13 -6.44 -5.02 24.64
C ASP A 13 -7.20 -5.34 23.35
N ASP A 14 -7.65 -6.58 23.21
CA ASP A 14 -8.45 -7.07 22.07
C ASP A 14 -9.96 -6.89 22.28
N SER A 15 -10.38 -6.07 23.24
CA SER A 15 -11.80 -5.88 23.56
C SER A 15 -12.53 -5.09 22.46
N PRO A 16 -13.83 -5.42 22.23
CA PRO A 16 -14.70 -4.63 21.33
C PRO A 16 -14.78 -3.14 21.72
N ALA A 17 -14.61 -2.82 22.99
CA ALA A 17 -14.62 -1.46 23.54
C ALA A 17 -13.55 -0.56 22.91
N ARG A 18 -12.42 -1.12 22.45
CA ARG A 18 -11.36 -0.39 21.74
C ARG A 18 -11.88 0.29 20.48
N TYR A 19 -12.66 -0.40 19.67
CA TYR A 19 -13.19 0.16 18.40
C TYR A 19 -14.34 1.13 18.63
N GLU A 20 -15.12 0.96 19.70
CA GLU A 20 -16.12 1.93 20.12
C GLU A 20 -15.48 3.25 20.56
N ALA A 21 -14.29 3.18 21.16
CA ALA A 21 -13.52 4.36 21.52
C ALA A 21 -13.09 5.18 20.29
N LEU A 22 -12.81 4.56 19.13
CA LEU A 22 -12.46 5.29 17.91
C LEU A 22 -13.58 6.23 17.45
N THR A 23 -14.83 5.78 17.50
CA THR A 23 -15.99 6.63 17.16
C THR A 23 -16.12 7.78 18.14
N ARG A 24 -15.96 7.53 19.44
CA ARG A 24 -16.03 8.56 20.48
C ARG A 24 -14.92 9.60 20.30
N ILE A 25 -13.68 9.16 20.06
CA ILE A 25 -12.54 10.06 19.82
C ILE A 25 -12.83 10.99 18.64
N ARG A 26 -13.33 10.47 17.54
CA ARG A 26 -13.66 11.29 16.36
C ARG A 26 -14.75 12.33 16.62
N LEU A 27 -15.67 12.05 17.55
CA LEU A 27 -16.74 12.98 17.93
C LEU A 27 -16.26 14.04 18.92
N GLU A 28 -15.50 13.64 19.93
CA GLU A 28 -15.14 14.48 21.07
C GLU A 28 -13.79 15.19 20.90
N ASP A 29 -12.88 14.60 20.13
CA ASP A 29 -11.49 15.04 20.00
C ASP A 29 -10.88 14.70 18.63
N PRO A 30 -11.38 15.28 17.54
CA PRO A 30 -10.93 14.95 16.18
C PRO A 30 -9.43 15.23 15.93
N ASP A 31 -8.82 16.12 16.71
CA ASP A 31 -7.38 16.43 16.62
C ASP A 31 -6.49 15.32 17.20
N ALA A 32 -7.06 14.31 17.85
CA ALA A 32 -6.31 13.19 18.42
C ALA A 32 -5.50 12.44 17.36
N VAL A 33 -5.99 12.34 16.12
CA VAL A 33 -5.27 11.70 15.00
C VAL A 33 -3.93 12.40 14.75
N LEU A 34 -3.93 13.72 14.60
CA LEU A 34 -2.70 14.48 14.36
C LEU A 34 -1.76 14.46 15.57
N ARG A 35 -2.30 14.43 16.79
CA ARG A 35 -1.48 14.27 17.98
C ARG A 35 -0.83 12.89 18.03
N ALA A 36 -1.57 11.83 17.73
CA ALA A 36 -1.03 10.48 17.65
C ALA A 36 0.06 10.36 16.57
N ALA A 37 -0.18 10.95 15.39
CA ALA A 37 0.80 10.98 14.31
C ALA A 37 2.10 11.68 14.71
N ARG A 38 2.02 12.82 15.42
CA ARG A 38 3.20 13.58 15.91
C ARG A 38 3.92 12.89 17.06
N ALA A 39 3.22 12.15 17.88
CA ALA A 39 3.79 11.45 19.04
C ALA A 39 4.48 10.15 18.67
N ARG A 40 4.11 9.51 17.54
CA ARG A 40 4.69 8.24 17.11
C ARG A 40 6.18 8.37 16.80
N ARG A 41 6.92 7.31 17.10
CA ARG A 41 8.31 7.17 16.63
C ARG A 41 8.28 6.88 15.10
N PRO A 42 8.94 7.71 14.27
CA PRO A 42 9.02 7.45 12.82
C PRO A 42 9.94 6.26 12.52
N HIS A 43 9.76 5.67 11.35
CA HIS A 43 10.72 4.72 10.79
C HIS A 43 11.97 5.47 10.30
N PRO A 44 13.20 4.90 10.43
CA PRO A 44 14.43 5.56 9.96
C PRO A 44 14.53 5.73 8.43
N GLY A 45 13.57 5.21 7.70
CA GLY A 45 13.52 5.21 6.23
C GLY A 45 14.04 3.90 5.61
N PRO A 46 13.80 3.71 4.31
CA PRO A 46 14.32 2.55 3.58
C PRO A 46 15.85 2.57 3.52
N VAL A 47 16.47 1.39 3.67
CA VAL A 47 17.93 1.23 3.68
C VAL A 47 18.37 0.38 2.50
N CYS A 48 19.42 0.80 1.80
CA CYS A 48 20.02 0.03 0.71
C CYS A 48 20.53 -1.34 1.22
N GLY A 49 20.23 -2.40 0.48
CA GLY A 49 20.63 -3.77 0.83
C GLY A 49 19.66 -4.49 1.79
N ARG A 50 18.62 -3.79 2.26
CA ARG A 50 17.51 -4.39 3.02
C ARG A 50 16.22 -4.25 2.24
N GLN A 51 15.51 -5.35 2.05
CA GLN A 51 14.20 -5.34 1.41
C GLN A 51 13.12 -4.91 2.42
N ASN A 52 12.16 -4.10 1.94
CA ASN A 52 11.09 -3.57 2.78
C ASN A 52 9.85 -4.47 2.69
N PHE A 53 9.17 -4.66 3.80
CA PHE A 53 7.92 -5.38 3.87
C PHE A 53 6.79 -4.46 4.31
N ILE A 54 5.88 -4.14 3.37
CA ILE A 54 4.78 -3.19 3.57
C ILE A 54 3.45 -3.93 3.44
N ILE A 55 2.56 -3.77 4.41
CA ILE A 55 1.21 -4.34 4.37
C ILE A 55 0.27 -3.34 3.70
N ALA A 56 -0.45 -3.77 2.66
CA ALA A 56 -1.37 -2.93 1.88
C ALA A 56 -2.83 -3.14 2.30
N ALA A 57 -3.51 -2.07 2.71
CA ALA A 57 -4.90 -2.05 3.15
C ALA A 57 -5.72 -0.91 2.52
N ASP A 58 -5.38 -0.50 1.29
CA ASP A 58 -6.11 0.55 0.56
C ASP A 58 -7.27 0.02 -0.30
N HIS A 59 -7.49 -1.29 -0.33
CA HIS A 59 -8.50 -1.95 -1.16
C HIS A 59 -9.95 -1.54 -0.83
N PRO A 60 -10.38 -1.44 0.46
CA PRO A 60 -11.76 -1.07 0.78
C PRO A 60 -12.17 0.29 0.21
N ALA A 61 -11.27 1.28 0.20
CA ALA A 61 -11.53 2.60 -0.36
C ALA A 61 -11.81 2.58 -1.87
N ARG A 62 -11.46 1.50 -2.57
CA ARG A 62 -11.75 1.26 -3.99
C ARG A 62 -12.99 0.41 -4.22
N GLY A 63 -13.73 0.05 -3.16
CA GLY A 63 -14.83 -0.91 -3.24
C GLY A 63 -14.37 -2.36 -3.49
N ALA A 64 -13.07 -2.64 -3.43
CA ALA A 64 -12.50 -3.97 -3.64
C ALA A 64 -12.49 -4.77 -2.33
N LEU A 65 -13.67 -5.20 -1.91
CA LEU A 65 -13.89 -5.91 -0.63
C LEU A 65 -13.69 -7.41 -0.71
N ALA A 66 -13.74 -7.97 -1.92
CA ALA A 66 -13.70 -9.40 -2.13
C ALA A 66 -12.30 -10.00 -1.92
N VAL A 67 -12.27 -11.18 -1.31
CA VAL A 67 -11.12 -12.08 -1.25
C VAL A 67 -11.63 -13.48 -1.56
N LYS A 68 -11.15 -14.08 -2.63
CA LYS A 68 -11.65 -15.37 -3.13
C LYS A 68 -13.19 -15.36 -3.31
N ASP A 69 -13.87 -16.32 -2.71
CA ASP A 69 -15.33 -16.47 -2.81
C ASP A 69 -16.11 -15.57 -1.85
N ASP A 70 -15.45 -14.96 -0.85
CA ASP A 70 -16.08 -14.01 0.06
C ASP A 70 -16.03 -12.60 -0.52
N VAL A 71 -17.17 -12.16 -1.07
CA VAL A 71 -17.32 -10.83 -1.68
C VAL A 71 -17.28 -9.67 -0.69
N HIS A 72 -17.36 -9.94 0.60
CA HIS A 72 -17.37 -8.94 1.69
C HIS A 72 -16.27 -9.15 2.73
N ALA A 73 -15.26 -9.96 2.46
CA ALA A 73 -14.20 -10.31 3.42
C ALA A 73 -13.56 -9.09 4.11
N MET A 74 -13.38 -7.98 3.38
CA MET A 74 -12.79 -6.75 3.91
C MET A 74 -13.81 -5.71 4.38
N ALA A 75 -15.12 -6.05 4.45
CA ALA A 75 -16.17 -5.10 4.82
C ALA A 75 -16.23 -4.84 6.33
N ASP A 76 -15.90 -5.84 7.15
CA ASP A 76 -15.84 -5.67 8.60
C ASP A 76 -14.57 -4.91 9.01
N ARG A 77 -14.77 -3.66 9.46
CA ARG A 77 -13.66 -2.78 9.87
C ARG A 77 -12.90 -3.30 11.08
N ARG A 78 -13.56 -3.92 12.03
CA ARG A 78 -12.93 -4.47 13.24
C ARG A 78 -12.03 -5.63 12.86
N SER A 79 -12.54 -6.58 12.09
CA SER A 79 -11.76 -7.71 11.56
C SER A 79 -10.54 -7.23 10.75
N LEU A 80 -10.71 -6.22 9.90
CA LEU A 80 -9.59 -5.64 9.13
C LEU A 80 -8.52 -5.05 10.05
N LEU A 81 -8.91 -4.28 11.06
CA LEU A 81 -7.97 -3.66 12.00
C LEU A 81 -7.26 -4.69 12.87
N ASP A 82 -7.94 -5.75 13.31
CA ASP A 82 -7.31 -6.85 14.06
C ASP A 82 -6.25 -7.56 13.21
N ARG A 83 -6.57 -7.89 11.96
CA ARG A 83 -5.63 -8.50 11.01
C ARG A 83 -4.44 -7.60 10.74
N LEU A 84 -4.66 -6.30 10.58
CA LEU A 84 -3.58 -5.32 10.42
C LEU A 84 -2.70 -5.23 11.67
N ARG A 85 -3.26 -5.24 12.87
CA ARG A 85 -2.49 -5.24 14.11
C ARG A 85 -1.61 -6.47 14.23
N ILE A 86 -2.17 -7.66 13.92
CA ILE A 86 -1.40 -8.91 13.92
C ILE A 86 -0.23 -8.80 12.93
N ALA A 87 -0.50 -8.38 11.70
CA ALA A 87 0.52 -8.23 10.67
C ALA A 87 1.61 -7.22 11.06
N LEU A 88 1.21 -6.04 11.56
CA LEU A 88 2.13 -4.95 11.93
C LEU A 88 2.93 -5.26 13.21
N ALA A 89 2.46 -6.16 14.07
CA ALA A 89 3.20 -6.61 15.25
C ALA A 89 4.43 -7.45 14.88
N ASN A 90 4.48 -8.03 13.68
CA ASN A 90 5.67 -8.74 13.22
C ASN A 90 6.82 -7.72 13.01
N PRO A 91 7.99 -7.92 13.65
CA PRO A 91 9.12 -6.98 13.58
C PRO A 91 9.72 -6.85 12.17
N MET A 92 9.45 -7.82 11.29
CA MET A 92 9.92 -7.83 9.91
C MET A 92 9.05 -6.97 8.99
N VAL A 93 7.84 -6.59 9.43
CA VAL A 93 6.98 -5.68 8.69
C VAL A 93 7.43 -4.25 8.94
N ASP A 94 7.92 -3.60 7.90
CA ASP A 94 8.46 -2.26 7.96
C ASP A 94 7.39 -1.17 7.93
N GLY A 95 6.22 -1.43 7.31
CA GLY A 95 5.24 -0.37 7.15
C GLY A 95 3.87 -0.80 6.66
N VAL A 96 3.05 0.20 6.41
CA VAL A 96 1.68 0.07 5.92
C VAL A 96 1.41 1.03 4.76
N LEU A 97 0.63 0.56 3.81
CA LEU A 97 0.00 1.37 2.76
C LEU A 97 -1.52 1.30 2.96
N ALA A 98 -2.16 2.42 3.24
CA ALA A 98 -3.60 2.41 3.46
C ALA A 98 -4.30 3.69 3.01
N SER A 99 -5.64 3.66 3.04
CA SER A 99 -6.51 4.83 2.85
C SER A 99 -6.51 5.74 4.08
N PRO A 100 -6.97 7.00 3.97
CA PRO A 100 -6.98 7.95 5.08
C PRO A 100 -7.64 7.42 6.34
N ASP A 101 -8.81 6.83 6.21
CA ASP A 101 -9.61 6.30 7.31
C ASP A 101 -8.93 5.13 8.05
N VAL A 102 -8.20 4.28 7.32
CA VAL A 102 -7.46 3.16 7.91
C VAL A 102 -6.19 3.64 8.60
N LEU A 103 -5.45 4.60 8.00
CA LEU A 103 -4.27 5.18 8.65
C LEU A 103 -4.65 5.90 9.94
N ASP A 104 -5.75 6.65 9.95
CA ASP A 104 -6.24 7.34 11.14
C ASP A 104 -6.58 6.35 12.26
N ASP A 105 -7.29 5.25 11.94
CA ASP A 105 -7.58 4.20 12.91
C ASP A 105 -6.30 3.59 13.48
N LEU A 106 -5.34 3.25 12.62
CA LEU A 106 -4.06 2.65 13.04
C LEU A 106 -3.20 3.60 13.87
N LEU A 107 -3.23 4.91 13.58
CA LEU A 107 -2.58 5.95 14.40
C LEU A 107 -3.21 6.01 15.79
N LEU A 108 -4.55 6.07 15.85
CA LEU A 108 -5.28 6.17 17.11
C LEU A 108 -5.08 4.95 18.01
N ILE A 109 -4.96 3.74 17.44
CA ILE A 109 -4.70 2.52 18.22
C ILE A 109 -3.21 2.25 18.48
N GLY A 110 -2.30 3.16 18.06
CA GLY A 110 -0.87 3.05 18.32
C GLY A 110 -0.15 1.93 17.57
N ALA A 111 -0.72 1.45 16.45
CA ALA A 111 -0.16 0.31 15.69
C ALA A 111 1.00 0.70 14.75
N LEU A 112 1.36 1.99 14.66
CA LEU A 112 2.30 2.51 13.65
C LEU A 112 3.64 2.97 14.21
N GLU A 113 4.00 2.55 15.42
CA GLU A 113 5.28 2.87 16.05
C GLU A 113 6.46 2.28 15.27
N GLY A 114 7.34 3.15 14.78
CA GLY A 114 8.51 2.74 14.00
C GLY A 114 8.20 2.15 12.63
N LYS A 115 7.02 2.42 12.07
CA LYS A 115 6.57 1.89 10.76
C LYS A 115 6.65 2.96 9.67
N LEU A 116 6.98 2.54 8.44
CA LEU A 116 6.81 3.35 7.23
C LEU A 116 5.32 3.57 6.95
N LEU A 117 4.95 4.78 6.61
CA LEU A 117 3.58 5.15 6.26
C LEU A 117 3.49 5.56 4.79
N PHE A 118 2.65 4.84 4.05
CA PHE A 118 2.26 5.21 2.70
C PHE A 118 0.76 5.45 2.64
N GLY A 119 0.36 6.62 2.14
CA GLY A 119 -1.06 6.92 1.93
C GLY A 119 -1.49 6.69 0.50
N SER A 120 -2.63 6.04 0.30
CA SER A 120 -3.24 5.94 -1.02
C SER A 120 -3.80 7.29 -1.44
N MET A 121 -3.35 7.84 -2.58
CA MET A 121 -3.72 9.18 -3.06
C MET A 121 -4.92 9.13 -4.01
N ASN A 122 -5.01 8.09 -4.83
CA ASN A 122 -6.17 7.80 -5.66
C ASN A 122 -6.72 6.41 -5.34
N ARG A 123 -7.91 6.11 -5.84
CA ARG A 123 -8.57 4.82 -5.59
C ARG A 123 -8.41 3.82 -6.73
N GLY A 124 -7.70 4.19 -7.80
CA GLY A 124 -7.44 3.35 -8.95
C GLY A 124 -8.70 3.06 -9.78
N GLY A 125 -9.63 4.00 -9.82
CA GLY A 125 -10.98 3.82 -10.31
C GLY A 125 -11.82 2.93 -9.38
N LEU A 126 -13.12 3.18 -9.31
CA LEU A 126 -14.03 2.30 -8.60
C LEU A 126 -14.47 1.20 -9.57
N PRO A 127 -14.27 -0.09 -9.26
CA PRO A 127 -14.72 -1.18 -10.13
C PRO A 127 -16.21 -1.06 -10.50
N GLY A 128 -16.52 -1.11 -11.80
CA GLY A 128 -17.88 -1.01 -12.31
C GLY A 128 -18.37 0.41 -12.58
N LEU A 129 -17.54 1.44 -12.42
CA LEU A 129 -17.88 2.78 -12.89
C LEU A 129 -17.83 2.86 -14.43
N VAL A 130 -18.76 3.58 -15.04
CA VAL A 130 -18.81 3.83 -16.49
C VAL A 130 -17.48 4.39 -17.02
N ASN A 131 -16.83 5.26 -16.26
CA ASN A 131 -15.55 5.88 -16.60
C ASN A 131 -14.46 5.44 -15.61
N GLU A 132 -14.26 4.15 -15.45
CA GLU A 132 -13.35 3.58 -14.44
C GLU A 132 -11.88 4.04 -14.62
N ILE A 133 -11.47 4.39 -15.86
CA ILE A 133 -10.13 4.94 -16.16
C ILE A 133 -10.01 6.42 -15.73
N ASP A 134 -11.10 7.17 -15.63
CA ASP A 134 -11.08 8.55 -15.11
C ASP A 134 -10.88 8.52 -13.58
N ASP A 135 -9.70 8.13 -13.19
CA ASP A 135 -9.35 7.96 -11.79
C ASP A 135 -8.81 9.25 -11.18
N ARG A 136 -9.69 9.95 -10.49
CA ARG A 136 -9.37 11.20 -9.83
C ARG A 136 -8.73 10.97 -8.47
N PHE A 137 -7.83 11.88 -8.08
CA PHE A 137 -7.17 11.85 -6.78
C PHE A 137 -8.16 12.31 -5.70
N THR A 138 -8.67 11.37 -4.95
CA THR A 138 -9.74 11.55 -3.97
C THR A 138 -9.38 10.97 -2.59
N GLY A 139 -8.13 10.53 -2.42
CA GLY A 139 -7.55 10.08 -1.16
C GLY A 139 -6.64 11.13 -0.54
N HIS A 140 -5.50 10.71 0.00
CA HIS A 140 -4.54 11.62 0.60
C HIS A 140 -3.98 12.63 -0.42
N THR A 141 -3.76 13.86 0.01
CA THR A 141 -2.89 14.82 -0.66
C THR A 141 -1.47 14.73 -0.10
N ALA A 142 -0.49 15.26 -0.84
CA ALA A 142 0.88 15.31 -0.34
C ALA A 142 1.01 16.18 0.94
N GLU A 143 0.16 17.23 1.07
CA GLU A 143 0.06 18.06 2.26
C GLU A 143 -0.40 17.26 3.47
N ALA A 144 -1.52 16.54 3.36
CA ALA A 144 -2.07 15.73 4.44
C ALA A 144 -1.10 14.61 4.87
N LEU A 145 -0.41 14.01 3.91
CA LEU A 145 0.64 13.02 4.19
C LEU A 145 1.80 13.62 4.98
N ALA A 146 2.23 14.84 4.62
CA ALA A 146 3.28 15.53 5.37
C ALA A 146 2.85 15.86 6.80
N GLU A 147 1.59 16.25 7.02
CA GLU A 147 1.06 16.57 8.36
C GLU A 147 1.09 15.38 9.33
N ILE A 148 0.86 14.17 8.84
CA ILE A 148 0.93 12.93 9.62
C ILE A 148 2.34 12.31 9.63
N GLY A 149 3.34 12.97 9.03
CA GLY A 149 4.70 12.47 8.95
C GLY A 149 4.82 11.16 8.15
N ALA A 150 4.07 11.03 7.06
CA ALA A 150 4.17 9.88 6.18
C ALA A 150 5.45 9.88 5.34
N ASP A 151 5.92 8.69 4.96
CA ASP A 151 7.13 8.50 4.16
C ASP A 151 6.85 8.63 2.66
N GLY A 152 5.60 8.44 2.23
CA GLY A 152 5.23 8.55 0.82
C GLY A 152 3.75 8.47 0.53
N GLY A 153 3.45 8.67 -0.74
CA GLY A 153 2.12 8.47 -1.31
C GLY A 153 2.14 7.41 -2.42
N LYS A 154 1.04 6.70 -2.57
CA LYS A 154 0.88 5.67 -3.61
C LYS A 154 -0.22 6.07 -4.58
N MET A 155 0.07 5.91 -5.86
CA MET A 155 -0.84 6.13 -6.97
C MET A 155 -0.99 4.86 -7.80
N LEU A 156 -2.22 4.36 -7.97
CA LEU A 156 -2.52 3.36 -8.99
C LEU A 156 -2.77 4.08 -10.32
N THR A 157 -2.00 3.76 -11.35
CA THR A 157 -2.07 4.44 -12.65
C THR A 157 -2.44 3.43 -13.73
N ARG A 158 -3.70 3.45 -14.16
CA ARG A 158 -4.17 2.61 -15.26
C ARG A 158 -4.03 3.36 -16.58
N ILE A 159 -3.47 2.68 -17.56
CA ILE A 159 -3.16 3.20 -18.89
C ILE A 159 -3.94 2.35 -19.90
N ALA A 160 -4.98 2.91 -20.48
CA ALA A 160 -5.78 2.25 -21.50
C ALA A 160 -5.70 3.09 -22.80
N PHE A 161 -5.08 2.54 -23.84
CA PHE A 161 -4.87 3.28 -25.11
C PHE A 161 -6.17 3.56 -25.87
N ASP A 162 -7.23 2.87 -25.53
CA ASP A 162 -8.58 3.02 -26.06
C ASP A 162 -9.48 3.92 -25.21
N SER A 163 -8.92 4.58 -24.17
CA SER A 163 -9.66 5.49 -23.28
C SER A 163 -9.19 6.93 -23.39
N GLU A 164 -10.10 7.86 -23.61
CA GLU A 164 -9.85 9.31 -23.60
C GLU A 164 -9.43 9.83 -22.22
N HIS A 165 -9.69 9.11 -21.15
CA HIS A 165 -9.36 9.50 -19.77
C HIS A 165 -7.91 9.21 -19.36
N THR A 166 -7.19 8.41 -20.14
CA THR A 166 -5.80 8.01 -19.82
C THR A 166 -4.88 9.21 -19.70
N THR A 167 -4.99 10.19 -20.60
CA THR A 167 -4.13 11.38 -20.56
C THR A 167 -4.32 12.19 -19.28
N ALA A 168 -5.57 12.37 -18.85
CA ALA A 168 -5.89 13.08 -17.61
C ALA A 168 -5.37 12.32 -16.37
N ALA A 169 -5.47 10.97 -16.36
CA ALA A 169 -4.93 10.13 -15.28
C ALA A 169 -3.40 10.23 -15.19
N LEU A 170 -2.70 10.22 -16.33
CA LEU A 170 -1.24 10.39 -16.38
C LEU A 170 -0.82 11.78 -15.89
N GLU A 171 -1.51 12.83 -16.32
CA GLU A 171 -1.24 14.20 -15.85
C GLU A 171 -1.48 14.35 -14.33
N ALA A 172 -2.55 13.78 -13.80
CA ALA A 172 -2.83 13.79 -12.37
C ALA A 172 -1.76 13.03 -11.57
N THR A 173 -1.31 11.87 -12.08
CA THR A 173 -0.21 11.11 -11.47
C THR A 173 1.10 11.90 -11.48
N ALA A 174 1.44 12.56 -12.59
CA ALA A 174 2.65 13.40 -12.69
C ALA A 174 2.63 14.53 -11.66
N ARG A 175 1.50 15.23 -11.51
CA ARG A 175 1.34 16.29 -10.49
C ARG A 175 1.50 15.74 -9.06
N ALA A 176 0.97 14.55 -8.78
CA ALA A 176 1.12 13.93 -7.46
C ALA A 176 2.57 13.52 -7.18
N VAL A 177 3.29 12.98 -8.18
CA VAL A 177 4.73 12.69 -8.08
C VAL A 177 5.50 13.97 -7.71
N ASP A 178 5.26 15.07 -8.41
CA ASP A 178 5.94 16.35 -8.14
C ASP A 178 5.62 16.87 -6.74
N SER A 179 4.34 16.88 -6.33
CA SER A 179 3.93 17.31 -4.99
C SER A 179 4.57 16.52 -3.86
N LEU A 180 4.73 15.20 -4.03
CA LEU A 180 5.44 14.35 -3.06
C LEU A 180 6.94 14.65 -3.04
N HIS A 181 7.57 14.83 -4.20
CA HIS A 181 8.99 15.15 -4.30
C HIS A 181 9.34 16.50 -3.68
N GLU A 182 8.50 17.52 -3.85
CA GLU A 182 8.65 18.82 -3.18
C GLU A 182 8.72 18.70 -1.66
N ARG A 183 8.03 17.72 -1.09
CA ARG A 183 8.01 17.41 0.35
C ARG A 183 8.99 16.33 0.76
N ARG A 184 9.88 15.92 -0.16
CA ARG A 184 10.89 14.87 0.05
C ARG A 184 10.32 13.50 0.39
N MET A 185 9.08 13.24 0.01
CA MET A 185 8.39 11.96 0.19
C MET A 185 8.58 11.03 -1.03
N ILE A 186 8.40 9.75 -0.81
CA ILE A 186 8.44 8.72 -1.85
C ILE A 186 7.15 8.76 -2.65
N ALA A 187 7.26 8.79 -3.97
CA ALA A 187 6.16 8.61 -4.91
C ALA A 187 6.13 7.16 -5.39
N MET A 188 5.24 6.34 -4.81
CA MET A 188 5.07 4.93 -5.19
C MET A 188 4.03 4.84 -6.30
N VAL A 189 4.47 4.62 -7.55
CA VAL A 189 3.59 4.48 -8.71
C VAL A 189 3.32 3.01 -8.98
N GLU A 190 2.05 2.64 -9.09
CA GLU A 190 1.57 1.27 -9.40
C GLU A 190 0.93 1.28 -10.80
N PRO A 191 1.75 1.11 -11.87
CA PRO A 191 1.26 1.25 -13.23
C PRO A 191 0.70 -0.06 -13.77
N PHE A 192 -0.39 0.03 -14.55
CA PHE A 192 -0.92 -1.09 -15.32
C PHE A 192 -1.31 -0.63 -16.71
N LEU A 193 -0.94 -1.39 -17.74
CA LEU A 193 -1.72 -1.37 -18.96
C LEU A 193 -3.05 -2.05 -18.71
N SER A 194 -4.13 -1.42 -19.17
CA SER A 194 -5.48 -1.91 -18.98
C SER A 194 -6.24 -1.87 -20.30
N THR A 195 -7.21 -2.76 -20.44
CA THR A 195 -8.18 -2.73 -21.54
C THR A 195 -9.54 -2.33 -20.97
N ALA A 196 -10.20 -1.37 -21.63
CA ALA A 196 -11.56 -0.97 -21.29
C ALA A 196 -12.53 -1.59 -22.32
N ARG A 197 -13.07 -2.77 -22.02
CA ARG A 197 -14.07 -3.43 -22.87
C ARG A 197 -15.45 -3.33 -22.24
N GLY A 198 -16.30 -2.47 -22.82
CA GLY A 198 -17.62 -2.19 -22.26
C GLY A 198 -17.51 -1.51 -20.90
N GLU A 199 -18.22 -2.03 -19.90
CA GLU A 199 -18.22 -1.52 -18.53
C GLU A 199 -17.08 -2.07 -17.66
N ARG A 200 -16.18 -2.87 -18.20
CA ARG A 200 -15.16 -3.58 -17.41
C ARG A 200 -13.75 -3.16 -17.82
N VAL A 201 -12.99 -2.70 -16.85
CA VAL A 201 -11.55 -2.46 -16.98
C VAL A 201 -10.79 -3.67 -16.43
N THR A 202 -9.88 -4.21 -17.24
CA THR A 202 -9.05 -5.35 -16.85
C THR A 202 -7.58 -5.01 -17.05
N ASN A 203 -6.74 -5.26 -16.03
CA ASN A 203 -5.31 -5.09 -16.14
C ASN A 203 -4.71 -6.22 -16.99
N VAL A 204 -3.78 -5.85 -17.87
CA VAL A 204 -3.05 -6.81 -18.71
C VAL A 204 -1.77 -7.21 -18.00
N LEU A 205 -1.70 -8.47 -17.56
CA LEU A 205 -0.59 -9.00 -16.76
C LEU A 205 0.36 -9.87 -17.61
N THR A 206 0.80 -9.33 -18.76
CA THR A 206 1.88 -9.94 -19.55
C THR A 206 3.18 -9.20 -19.32
N THR A 207 4.31 -9.85 -19.54
CA THR A 207 5.64 -9.23 -19.42
C THR A 207 5.75 -7.95 -20.25
N GLU A 208 5.29 -7.97 -21.50
CA GLU A 208 5.31 -6.82 -22.41
C GLU A 208 4.46 -5.66 -21.89
N ALA A 209 3.27 -5.96 -21.37
CA ALA A 209 2.37 -4.95 -20.82
C ALA A 209 2.96 -4.28 -19.58
N VAL A 210 3.60 -5.08 -18.71
CA VAL A 210 4.27 -4.52 -17.52
C VAL A 210 5.48 -3.68 -17.91
N ILE A 211 6.34 -4.14 -18.84
CA ILE A 211 7.46 -3.35 -19.37
C ILE A 211 6.96 -2.01 -19.93
N GLN A 212 5.91 -2.03 -20.75
CA GLN A 212 5.38 -0.81 -21.37
C GLN A 212 4.78 0.13 -20.31
N SER A 213 4.05 -0.38 -19.32
CA SER A 213 3.51 0.43 -18.23
C SER A 213 4.61 1.07 -17.38
N VAL A 214 5.69 0.34 -17.10
CA VAL A 214 6.89 0.84 -16.40
C VAL A 214 7.57 1.94 -17.21
N ALA A 215 7.80 1.72 -18.52
CA ALA A 215 8.42 2.71 -19.40
C ALA A 215 7.65 4.04 -19.42
N ILE A 216 6.31 3.99 -19.41
CA ILE A 216 5.47 5.18 -19.35
C ILE A 216 5.55 5.84 -17.96
N ALA A 217 5.38 5.04 -16.91
CA ALA A 217 5.26 5.55 -15.54
C ALA A 217 6.55 6.17 -15.00
N GLN A 218 7.72 5.64 -15.34
CA GLN A 218 9.00 6.19 -14.87
C GLN A 218 9.33 7.57 -15.45
N GLY A 219 8.63 7.96 -16.52
CA GLY A 219 8.71 9.31 -17.12
C GLY A 219 7.75 10.33 -16.54
N LEU A 220 6.92 9.97 -15.56
CA LEU A 220 5.95 10.89 -14.95
C LEU A 220 6.60 11.79 -13.91
N GLY A 221 6.21 13.07 -13.92
CA GLY A 221 6.76 14.12 -13.05
C GLY A 221 8.05 14.72 -13.59
N ALA A 222 8.50 15.81 -12.96
CA ALA A 222 9.69 16.56 -13.38
C ALA A 222 11.01 15.86 -13.01
N ARG A 223 10.97 14.94 -12.06
CA ARG A 223 12.13 14.17 -11.54
C ARG A 223 11.69 12.80 -11.07
N SER A 224 12.65 11.83 -11.02
CA SER A 224 12.40 10.46 -10.57
C SER A 224 13.17 10.07 -9.30
N ALA A 225 13.89 11.00 -8.68
CA ALA A 225 14.83 10.70 -7.58
C ALA A 225 14.19 10.01 -6.35
N ARG A 226 12.89 10.13 -6.16
CA ARG A 226 12.11 9.50 -5.08
C ARG A 226 10.91 8.71 -5.62
N THR A 227 10.94 8.36 -6.90
CA THR A 227 9.90 7.52 -7.50
C THR A 227 10.24 6.05 -7.28
N TRP A 228 9.29 5.29 -6.78
CA TRP A 228 9.32 3.84 -6.64
C TRP A 228 8.26 3.22 -7.52
N MET A 229 8.54 2.03 -8.03
CA MET A 229 7.55 1.23 -8.75
C MET A 229 6.94 0.19 -7.82
N LYS A 230 5.62 -0.03 -7.95
CA LYS A 230 4.92 -1.15 -7.33
C LYS A 230 4.36 -2.03 -8.45
N LEU A 231 4.97 -3.20 -8.66
CA LEU A 231 4.74 -4.00 -9.85
C LEU A 231 4.16 -5.39 -9.55
N PRO A 232 3.29 -5.91 -10.43
CA PRO A 232 2.89 -7.32 -10.39
C PRO A 232 4.09 -8.23 -10.74
N VAL A 233 4.09 -9.44 -10.18
CA VAL A 233 4.99 -10.48 -10.65
C VAL A 233 4.38 -11.11 -11.91
N VAL A 234 5.17 -11.19 -12.97
CA VAL A 234 4.84 -11.83 -14.25
C VAL A 234 5.91 -12.84 -14.62
N GLU A 235 5.72 -13.59 -15.70
CA GLU A 235 6.55 -14.76 -16.05
C GLU A 235 8.04 -14.42 -16.21
N GLU A 236 8.38 -13.33 -16.90
CA GLU A 236 9.76 -12.94 -17.20
C GLU A 236 10.17 -11.67 -16.44
N MET A 237 10.15 -11.72 -15.10
CA MET A 237 10.45 -10.54 -14.25
C MET A 237 11.84 -9.96 -14.48
N GLU A 238 12.82 -10.74 -14.93
CA GLU A 238 14.16 -10.24 -15.28
C GLU A 238 14.08 -9.19 -16.41
N ARG A 239 13.22 -9.41 -17.40
CA ARG A 239 12.98 -8.45 -18.50
C ARG A 239 12.30 -7.18 -17.99
N VAL A 240 11.34 -7.34 -17.07
CA VAL A 240 10.67 -6.20 -16.44
C VAL A 240 11.68 -5.36 -15.65
N MET A 241 12.49 -6.00 -14.81
CA MET A 241 13.48 -5.30 -14.00
C MET A 241 14.59 -4.66 -14.85
N ALA A 242 14.92 -5.22 -16.02
CA ALA A 242 15.84 -4.59 -16.98
C ALA A 242 15.27 -3.30 -17.62
N ALA A 243 13.96 -3.07 -17.56
CA ALA A 243 13.30 -1.89 -18.14
C ALA A 243 13.35 -0.65 -17.21
N THR A 244 13.83 -0.79 -15.97
CA THR A 244 13.89 0.31 -15.01
C THR A 244 15.13 0.27 -14.13
N THR A 245 15.55 1.44 -13.66
CA THR A 245 16.56 1.60 -12.59
C THR A 245 15.92 2.11 -11.29
N LEU A 246 14.60 2.28 -11.25
CA LEU A 246 13.91 2.77 -10.08
C LEU A 246 13.71 1.65 -9.03
N PRO A 247 13.79 1.98 -7.74
CA PRO A 247 13.46 1.03 -6.69
C PRO A 247 12.07 0.44 -6.91
N THR A 248 11.95 -0.88 -6.83
CA THR A 248 10.71 -1.60 -7.14
C THR A 248 10.27 -2.46 -5.97
N VAL A 249 9.01 -2.36 -5.57
CA VAL A 249 8.36 -3.30 -4.64
C VAL A 249 7.35 -4.15 -5.41
N LEU A 250 7.23 -5.41 -5.03
CA LEU A 250 6.29 -6.33 -5.67
C LEU A 250 4.92 -6.25 -4.98
N LEU A 251 3.86 -6.28 -5.77
CA LEU A 251 2.49 -6.34 -5.24
C LEU A 251 2.03 -7.79 -4.98
N GLY A 252 0.92 -7.91 -4.25
CA GLY A 252 0.40 -9.18 -3.72
C GLY A 252 -0.16 -10.17 -4.72
N GLY A 253 -0.23 -9.83 -6.01
CA GLY A 253 -0.80 -10.72 -7.03
C GLY A 253 -2.32 -10.77 -7.05
N ASP A 254 -2.86 -11.78 -7.75
CA ASP A 254 -4.29 -12.02 -7.89
C ASP A 254 -4.85 -12.54 -6.56
N PRO A 255 -5.91 -11.92 -6.01
CA PRO A 255 -6.55 -12.38 -4.79
C PRO A 255 -7.26 -13.75 -4.93
N SER A 256 -7.41 -14.26 -6.14
CA SER A 256 -7.94 -15.61 -6.40
C SER A 256 -6.87 -16.71 -6.28
N SER A 257 -5.58 -16.36 -6.34
CA SER A 257 -4.48 -17.31 -6.16
C SER A 257 -4.37 -17.76 -4.70
N SER A 258 -3.88 -18.98 -4.50
CA SER A 258 -3.56 -19.47 -3.14
C SER A 258 -2.38 -18.69 -2.53
N THR A 259 -2.29 -18.72 -1.22
CA THR A 259 -1.16 -18.10 -0.50
C THR A 259 0.17 -18.72 -0.94
N ASP A 260 0.22 -20.05 -1.13
CA ASP A 260 1.44 -20.77 -1.53
C ASP A 260 1.90 -20.40 -2.95
N GLU A 261 0.97 -20.27 -3.92
CA GLU A 261 1.29 -19.82 -5.28
C GLU A 261 1.87 -18.41 -5.28
N ALA A 262 1.30 -17.51 -4.48
CA ALA A 262 1.81 -16.17 -4.34
C ALA A 262 3.22 -16.15 -3.74
N LEU A 263 3.47 -16.90 -2.66
CA LEU A 263 4.78 -17.02 -2.02
C LEU A 263 5.85 -17.54 -2.98
N GLU A 264 5.54 -18.55 -3.80
CA GLU A 264 6.48 -19.10 -4.77
C GLU A 264 6.81 -18.08 -5.88
N SER A 265 5.80 -17.34 -6.35
CA SER A 265 6.02 -16.28 -7.35
C SER A 265 6.92 -15.16 -6.83
N TRP A 266 6.79 -14.77 -5.56
CA TRP A 266 7.65 -13.74 -4.95
C TRP A 266 9.07 -14.23 -4.72
N ARG A 267 9.27 -15.49 -4.37
CA ARG A 267 10.57 -16.09 -4.03
C ARG A 267 11.63 -15.86 -5.11
N SER A 268 11.27 -16.07 -6.36
CA SER A 268 12.19 -15.86 -7.50
C SER A 268 12.38 -14.37 -7.80
N ALA A 269 11.29 -13.60 -7.84
CA ALA A 269 11.32 -12.18 -8.19
C ALA A 269 12.07 -11.31 -7.17
N LEU A 270 11.99 -11.64 -5.86
CA LEU A 270 12.69 -10.92 -4.80
C LEU A 270 14.24 -10.97 -4.92
N ARG A 271 14.78 -11.95 -5.64
CA ARG A 271 16.24 -12.05 -5.85
C ARG A 271 16.76 -11.15 -6.95
N LEU A 272 15.88 -10.53 -7.73
CA LEU A 272 16.28 -9.71 -8.86
C LEU A 272 16.83 -8.36 -8.41
N PRO A 273 17.88 -7.87 -9.08
CA PRO A 273 18.42 -6.53 -8.82
C PRO A 273 17.33 -5.45 -8.97
N GLY A 274 17.33 -4.46 -8.06
CA GLY A 274 16.37 -3.37 -8.07
C GLY A 274 15.06 -3.67 -7.32
N VAL A 275 14.77 -4.94 -7.00
CA VAL A 275 13.61 -5.31 -6.17
C VAL A 275 13.92 -5.01 -4.70
N GLN A 276 13.15 -4.08 -4.13
CA GLN A 276 13.34 -3.55 -2.78
C GLN A 276 12.35 -4.13 -1.76
N GLY A 277 11.56 -5.14 -2.12
CA GLY A 277 10.68 -5.85 -1.21
C GLY A 277 9.26 -6.06 -1.69
N LEU A 278 8.35 -6.21 -0.72
CA LEU A 278 6.94 -6.52 -0.93
C LEU A 278 6.03 -5.40 -0.45
N THR A 279 4.93 -5.16 -1.17
CA THR A 279 3.80 -4.36 -0.73
C THR A 279 2.52 -5.15 -0.96
N VAL A 280 2.12 -5.95 0.02
CA VAL A 280 1.11 -7.01 -0.10
C VAL A 280 -0.03 -6.79 0.89
N GLY A 281 -1.25 -7.12 0.48
CA GLY A 281 -2.45 -6.93 1.30
C GLY A 281 -3.26 -8.20 1.49
N ARG A 282 -4.29 -8.38 0.66
CA ARG A 282 -5.33 -9.40 0.83
C ARG A 282 -4.82 -10.81 1.04
N THR A 283 -3.84 -11.23 0.27
CA THR A 283 -3.22 -12.57 0.36
C THR A 283 -2.71 -12.90 1.77
N LEU A 284 -2.13 -11.91 2.48
CA LEU A 284 -1.57 -12.10 3.82
C LEU A 284 -2.56 -11.76 4.94
N LEU A 285 -3.45 -10.79 4.70
CA LEU A 285 -4.46 -10.43 5.69
C LEU A 285 -5.62 -11.43 5.75
N TYR A 286 -5.86 -12.17 4.67
CA TYR A 286 -6.92 -13.17 4.55
C TYR A 286 -6.38 -14.47 3.96
N PRO A 287 -5.41 -15.14 4.65
CA PRO A 287 -4.87 -16.41 4.20
C PRO A 287 -5.91 -17.52 4.27
N ASP A 288 -5.65 -18.66 3.59
CA ASP A 288 -6.58 -19.77 3.47
C ASP A 288 -7.01 -20.38 4.80
N ASP A 289 -6.07 -20.46 5.74
CA ASP A 289 -6.28 -21.00 7.08
C ASP A 289 -6.71 -19.96 8.11
N GLY A 290 -6.77 -18.67 7.71
CA GLY A 290 -7.10 -17.54 8.58
C GLY A 290 -5.97 -17.08 9.50
N ASP A 291 -4.79 -17.75 9.49
CA ASP A 291 -3.64 -17.41 10.33
C ASP A 291 -2.76 -16.33 9.72
N VAL A 292 -3.11 -15.07 10.00
CA VAL A 292 -2.39 -13.88 9.53
C VAL A 292 -0.94 -13.88 10.01
N ALA A 293 -0.67 -14.30 11.25
CA ALA A 293 0.68 -14.27 11.81
C ALA A 293 1.60 -15.22 11.05
N SER A 294 1.16 -16.46 10.82
CA SER A 294 1.89 -17.46 10.06
C SER A 294 2.13 -17.04 8.62
N ALA A 295 1.10 -16.49 7.94
CA ALA A 295 1.22 -16.02 6.56
C ALA A 295 2.24 -14.87 6.43
N VAL A 296 2.21 -13.90 7.36
CA VAL A 296 3.16 -12.79 7.40
C VAL A 296 4.57 -13.26 7.71
N GLU A 297 4.77 -14.17 8.66
CA GLU A 297 6.08 -14.73 8.98
C GLU A 297 6.68 -15.49 7.80
N THR A 298 5.88 -16.29 7.12
CA THR A 298 6.31 -17.02 5.92
C THR A 298 6.74 -16.05 4.81
N ALA A 299 5.95 -15.01 4.53
CA ALA A 299 6.32 -13.99 3.55
C ALA A 299 7.60 -13.23 3.96
N ALA A 300 7.74 -12.90 5.24
CA ALA A 300 8.93 -12.24 5.80
C ALA A 300 10.21 -13.08 5.57
N SER A 301 10.11 -14.41 5.68
CA SER A 301 11.25 -15.32 5.47
C SER A 301 11.81 -15.30 4.04
N LEU A 302 11.05 -14.79 3.07
CA LEU A 302 11.50 -14.66 1.68
C LEU A 302 12.40 -13.44 1.46
N LEU A 303 12.32 -12.45 2.36
CA LEU A 303 13.01 -11.17 2.21
C LEU A 303 14.48 -11.28 2.62
N THR A 304 15.33 -10.59 1.89
CA THR A 304 16.75 -10.51 2.23
C THR A 304 16.98 -9.44 3.30
N HIS A 305 17.46 -9.85 4.46
CA HIS A 305 17.91 -8.95 5.51
C HIS A 305 19.42 -9.02 5.59
N THR A 306 20.09 -8.01 5.06
CA THR A 306 21.52 -7.85 5.33
C THR A 306 21.64 -7.40 6.78
N THR A 307 22.07 -8.28 7.65
CA THR A 307 22.50 -7.89 9.00
C THR A 307 23.64 -6.91 8.81
N GLN A 308 23.42 -5.63 9.12
CA GLN A 308 24.54 -4.69 9.21
C GLN A 308 25.40 -5.17 10.38
N GLU A 309 26.49 -5.86 10.07
CA GLU A 309 27.63 -5.90 10.99
C GLU A 309 28.08 -4.46 11.16
N THR A 310 27.83 -3.92 12.32
CA THR A 310 28.32 -2.62 12.78
C THR A 310 29.85 -2.58 12.62
N ARG A 311 30.33 -1.81 11.66
CA ARG A 311 31.73 -1.40 11.61
C ARG A 311 31.90 -0.08 12.29
#